data_ace2ee7c52675745d435f3251b5444ff
#
_entry.id   ace2ee7c52675745d435f3251b5444ff
#
_cell.length_a   1.000
_cell.length_b   1.000
_cell.length_c   1.000
_cell.angle_alpha   90.00
_cell.angle_beta   90.00
_cell.angle_gamma   90.00
#
_symmetry.space_group_name_H-M   'P 1'
#
loop_
_entity.id
_entity.type
_entity.pdbx_description
1 polymer ?
#
loop_
_entity_poly.entity_id
_entity_poly.type
_entity_poly.pdbx_seq_one_letter_code
_entity_poly.pdbx_strand_id
1 'polypeptide(L)'
;MPEVNLTDWNRFLESHPNAHLLQMGEWGELKKDFGWKPVRIVSTSSTHRILNNEVGCQILFRRLPLGLTLGYMPKAVFSNQLALSEVEGSVISDQFWKEVDSVCKKNHAIFLKIEPDVWEDSTTQHATRNTQLHPERGRRNAFILSPHNIQPPRTIVIDIKDKEEIILSRMKPKCRYNIRLAEKKGVTVRSWDDVPAFHEMLTVTGGRDNFGVHSKEYYQRAYELFHPNGTCELLVAEYEGKPLASLMVFANEKRAWYVYGASNDHERNRMPTYLLQWEAIHWAKARGCEEYDLWGVPDENEETLEANFETRHDGLWGVYRFKRGFGGQLKRAAQALDRVYNPLLYWAYLKFIGNRAS
;
A
#
# COMPACT_ATOMS: atom_id res chain seq x y z
N MET A 1 22.10 4.39 19.25
CA MET A 1 21.65 4.70 17.89
C MET A 1 20.25 4.13 17.73
N PRO A 2 19.33 4.83 17.12
CA PRO A 2 17.91 4.43 17.04
C PRO A 2 17.62 3.28 16.05
N GLU A 3 18.65 2.76 15.36
CA GLU A 3 18.48 1.60 14.48
C GLU A 3 18.19 0.35 15.32
N VAL A 4 17.10 -0.32 15.02
CA VAL A 4 16.67 -1.54 15.72
C VAL A 4 16.69 -2.75 14.77
N ASN A 5 16.82 -3.94 15.33
CA ASN A 5 16.73 -5.20 14.60
C ASN A 5 15.26 -5.56 14.27
N LEU A 6 15.05 -6.64 13.52
CA LEU A 6 13.72 -7.10 13.13
C LEU A 6 12.82 -7.44 14.33
N THR A 7 13.37 -8.09 15.35
CA THR A 7 12.60 -8.50 16.54
C THR A 7 12.10 -7.29 17.32
N ASP A 8 12.96 -6.29 17.53
CA ASP A 8 12.58 -5.07 18.26
C ASP A 8 11.62 -4.21 17.42
N TRP A 9 11.76 -4.23 16.08
CA TRP A 9 10.82 -3.58 15.18
C TRP A 9 9.42 -4.22 15.25
N ASN A 10 9.34 -5.54 15.21
CA ASN A 10 8.06 -6.24 15.31
C ASN A 10 7.39 -5.99 16.68
N ARG A 11 8.18 -5.98 17.77
CA ARG A 11 7.67 -5.60 19.10
C ARG A 11 7.13 -4.15 19.13
N PHE A 12 7.80 -3.20 18.47
CA PHE A 12 7.29 -1.83 18.31
C PHE A 12 5.95 -1.83 17.57
N LEU A 13 5.81 -2.62 16.51
CA LEU A 13 4.57 -2.69 15.73
C LEU A 13 3.39 -3.30 16.52
N GLU A 14 3.60 -4.18 17.49
CA GLU A 14 2.55 -4.73 18.36
C GLU A 14 1.77 -3.63 19.12
N SER A 15 2.42 -2.50 19.41
CA SER A 15 1.77 -1.32 20.01
C SER A 15 1.12 -0.38 18.98
N HIS A 16 1.19 -0.72 17.67
CA HIS A 16 0.71 0.12 16.58
C HIS A 16 -0.22 -0.68 15.63
N PRO A 17 -1.43 -1.07 16.07
CA PRO A 17 -2.32 -1.98 15.34
C PRO A 17 -2.79 -1.44 13.98
N ASN A 18 -2.63 -0.15 13.74
CA ASN A 18 -2.94 0.49 12.46
C ASN A 18 -1.73 0.61 11.52
N ALA A 19 -0.58 0.01 11.87
CA ALA A 19 0.59 0.05 11.00
C ALA A 19 0.27 -0.53 9.62
N HIS A 20 0.71 0.17 8.58
CA HIS A 20 0.45 -0.24 7.21
C HIS A 20 1.28 -1.47 6.82
N LEU A 21 0.75 -2.33 5.95
CA LEU A 21 1.44 -3.50 5.39
C LEU A 21 2.90 -3.21 4.97
N LEU A 22 3.15 -2.06 4.34
CA LEU A 22 4.47 -1.67 3.83
C LEU A 22 5.48 -1.34 4.95
N GLN A 23 5.04 -1.25 6.21
CA GLN A 23 5.88 -1.08 7.39
C GLN A 23 6.07 -2.38 8.18
N MET A 24 5.36 -3.46 7.86
CA MET A 24 5.58 -4.74 8.51
C MET A 24 7.02 -5.23 8.31
N GLY A 25 7.57 -5.92 9.31
CA GLY A 25 8.93 -6.45 9.26
C GLY A 25 9.15 -7.38 8.07
N GLU A 26 8.16 -8.22 7.79
CA GLU A 26 8.12 -9.16 6.67
C GLU A 26 8.23 -8.45 5.31
N TRP A 27 7.61 -7.25 5.19
CA TRP A 27 7.76 -6.44 3.98
C TRP A 27 9.19 -6.00 3.76
N GLY A 28 9.89 -5.60 4.83
CA GLY A 28 11.31 -5.27 4.76
C GLY A 28 12.16 -6.45 4.34
N GLU A 29 11.92 -7.64 4.91
CA GLU A 29 12.65 -8.86 4.54
C GLU A 29 12.34 -9.29 3.10
N LEU A 30 11.07 -9.20 2.66
CA LEU A 30 10.72 -9.40 1.25
C LEU A 30 11.53 -8.47 0.34
N LYS A 31 11.56 -7.19 0.62
CA LYS A 31 12.28 -6.22 -0.21
C LYS A 31 13.80 -6.41 -0.17
N LYS A 32 14.35 -6.91 0.93
CA LYS A 32 15.77 -7.23 1.09
C LYS A 32 16.21 -8.31 0.08
N ASP A 33 15.41 -9.33 -0.10
CA ASP A 33 15.71 -10.42 -1.04
C ASP A 33 15.65 -9.97 -2.52
N PHE A 34 15.02 -8.80 -2.77
CA PHE A 34 14.88 -8.19 -4.11
C PHE A 34 15.64 -6.87 -4.26
N GLY A 35 16.80 -6.76 -3.60
CA GLY A 35 17.79 -5.72 -3.85
C GLY A 35 17.58 -4.42 -3.10
N TRP A 36 16.74 -4.41 -2.06
CA TRP A 36 16.61 -3.31 -1.13
C TRP A 36 17.32 -3.64 0.19
N LYS A 37 17.75 -2.62 0.91
CA LYS A 37 18.28 -2.75 2.28
C LYS A 37 17.29 -2.10 3.25
N PRO A 38 16.55 -2.87 4.06
CA PRO A 38 15.70 -2.30 5.09
C PRO A 38 16.55 -1.80 6.27
N VAL A 39 16.21 -0.62 6.77
CA VAL A 39 16.73 -0.06 8.03
C VAL A 39 15.54 0.41 8.85
N ARG A 40 15.50 0.05 10.12
CA ARG A 40 14.38 0.30 11.03
C ARG A 40 14.83 1.24 12.13
N ILE A 41 14.05 2.28 12.37
CA ILE A 41 14.33 3.31 13.35
C ILE A 41 13.15 3.37 14.32
N VAL A 42 13.43 3.33 15.61
CA VAL A 42 12.47 3.63 16.68
C VAL A 42 13.07 4.73 17.54
N SER A 43 12.33 5.82 17.72
CA SER A 43 12.74 6.98 18.51
C SER A 43 11.73 7.21 19.63
N THR A 44 12.23 7.39 20.85
CA THR A 44 11.44 7.75 22.02
C THR A 44 11.41 9.26 22.17
N SER A 45 10.23 9.88 22.11
CA SER A 45 10.10 11.31 22.36
C SER A 45 10.24 11.61 23.85
N SER A 46 11.32 12.32 24.22
CA SER A 46 11.59 12.73 25.61
C SER A 46 10.77 13.96 26.07
N THR A 47 9.91 14.52 25.22
CA THR A 47 9.30 15.84 25.47
C THR A 47 7.96 15.82 26.19
N HIS A 48 7.29 14.68 26.35
CA HIS A 48 6.06 14.61 27.13
C HIS A 48 6.10 13.42 28.12
N ARG A 49 6.11 13.72 29.41
CA ARG A 49 6.10 12.81 30.56
C ARG A 49 4.84 11.93 30.69
N ILE A 50 3.93 11.98 29.75
CA ILE A 50 2.66 11.25 29.80
C ILE A 50 2.45 10.58 28.45
N LEU A 51 2.56 9.25 28.42
CA LEU A 51 2.43 8.30 27.30
C LEU A 51 3.74 8.06 26.52
N ASN A 52 4.09 6.80 26.38
CA ASN A 52 5.17 6.29 25.52
C ASN A 52 4.85 6.59 24.04
N ASN A 53 5.09 7.82 23.60
CA ASN A 53 4.94 8.20 22.20
C ASN A 53 6.22 7.78 21.45
N GLU A 54 6.32 6.51 21.17
CA GLU A 54 7.34 6.00 20.27
C GLU A 54 6.93 6.29 18.83
N VAL A 55 7.87 6.75 18.04
CA VAL A 55 7.71 7.00 16.60
C VAL A 55 8.69 6.10 15.88
N GLY A 56 8.25 5.42 14.83
CA GLY A 56 9.12 4.52 14.11
C GLY A 56 8.89 4.55 12.60
N CYS A 57 9.93 4.16 11.87
CA CYS A 57 9.83 3.94 10.44
C CYS A 57 10.78 2.85 9.95
N GLN A 58 10.34 2.11 8.95
CA GLN A 58 11.17 1.26 8.13
C GLN A 58 11.52 1.99 6.84
N ILE A 59 12.80 2.19 6.58
CA ILE A 59 13.32 2.82 5.36
C ILE A 59 13.94 1.73 4.48
N LEU A 60 13.58 1.71 3.23
CA LEU A 60 14.10 0.80 2.21
C LEU A 60 15.12 1.56 1.35
N PHE A 61 16.38 1.14 1.37
CA PHE A 61 17.45 1.74 0.54
C PHE A 61 17.67 0.91 -0.71
N ARG A 62 17.54 1.53 -1.87
CA ARG A 62 17.87 0.90 -3.17
C ARG A 62 19.20 1.42 -3.69
N ARG A 63 20.07 0.51 -4.09
CA ARG A 63 21.37 0.87 -4.66
C ARG A 63 21.21 1.53 -6.03
N LEU A 64 21.98 2.57 -6.23
CA LEU A 64 22.19 3.29 -7.47
C LEU A 64 23.64 3.14 -7.92
N PRO A 65 24.00 3.51 -9.16
CA PRO A 65 25.40 3.57 -9.59
C PRO A 65 26.30 4.37 -8.62
N LEU A 66 27.59 4.11 -8.66
CA LEU A 66 28.63 4.80 -7.87
C LEU A 66 28.48 4.67 -6.36
N GLY A 67 27.84 3.60 -5.85
CA GLY A 67 27.67 3.38 -4.42
C GLY A 67 26.65 4.28 -3.74
N LEU A 68 25.91 5.06 -4.50
CA LEU A 68 24.79 5.88 -4.02
C LEU A 68 23.55 5.05 -3.74
N THR A 69 22.59 5.62 -3.00
CA THR A 69 21.27 5.01 -2.79
C THR A 69 20.17 6.05 -2.92
N LEU A 70 18.94 5.55 -3.11
CA LEU A 70 17.73 6.26 -2.75
C LEU A 70 17.12 5.62 -1.52
N GLY A 71 16.59 6.41 -0.59
CA GLY A 71 15.78 5.95 0.51
C GLY A 71 14.29 6.02 0.17
N TYR A 72 13.52 5.03 0.61
CA TYR A 72 12.06 5.01 0.48
C TYR A 72 11.43 4.66 1.82
N MET A 73 10.59 5.53 2.33
CA MET A 73 9.84 5.41 3.58
C MET A 73 8.34 5.32 3.23
N PRO A 74 7.80 4.12 2.98
CA PRO A 74 6.38 3.96 2.72
C PRO A 74 5.59 4.02 4.02
N LYS A 75 4.53 4.81 4.10
CA LYS A 75 3.50 4.70 5.14
C LYS A 75 4.06 4.60 6.57
N ALA A 76 4.99 5.49 6.93
CA ALA A 76 5.65 5.48 8.24
C ALA A 76 4.65 5.49 9.39
N VAL A 77 5.02 4.82 10.49
CA VAL A 77 4.21 4.72 11.70
C VAL A 77 4.43 5.96 12.55
N PHE A 78 3.54 6.91 12.43
CA PHE A 78 3.44 8.05 13.33
C PHE A 78 2.27 7.81 14.28
N SER A 79 2.39 8.18 15.56
CA SER A 79 1.25 8.10 16.49
C SER A 79 0.05 8.87 15.92
N ASN A 80 -1.16 8.37 16.15
CA ASN A 80 -2.43 8.77 15.51
C ASN A 80 -2.81 10.27 15.54
N GLN A 81 -1.98 11.15 16.10
CA GLN A 81 -2.24 12.59 16.21
C GLN A 81 -1.19 13.47 15.52
N LEU A 82 -0.16 12.86 14.89
CA LEU A 82 0.99 13.59 14.34
C LEU A 82 1.00 13.68 12.81
N ALA A 83 -0.15 13.49 12.18
CA ALA A 83 -0.31 13.73 10.76
C ALA A 83 -0.21 15.23 10.47
N LEU A 84 0.94 15.70 9.97
CA LEU A 84 1.14 16.90 9.15
C LEU A 84 0.28 18.15 9.42
N SER A 85 -0.48 18.24 10.51
CA SER A 85 -1.23 19.44 10.86
C SER A 85 -0.33 20.39 11.65
N GLU A 86 -0.12 21.58 11.11
CA GLU A 86 0.46 22.76 11.80
C GLU A 86 -0.43 23.30 12.94
N VAL A 87 -1.19 22.43 13.63
CA VAL A 87 -1.84 22.81 14.86
C VAL A 87 -0.79 22.73 15.95
N GLU A 88 -0.51 23.87 16.55
CA GLU A 88 0.40 24.08 17.67
C GLU A 88 0.44 22.88 18.63
N GLY A 89 1.54 22.10 18.63
CA GLY A 89 1.85 21.11 19.65
C GLY A 89 2.15 19.67 19.25
N SER A 90 2.03 19.25 18.00
CA SER A 90 2.32 17.87 17.57
C SER A 90 3.54 17.80 16.64
N VAL A 91 4.70 18.05 17.18
CA VAL A 91 5.96 17.99 16.43
C VAL A 91 6.49 16.57 16.46
N ILE A 92 6.54 15.89 15.30
CA ILE A 92 7.52 14.82 15.10
C ILE A 92 8.84 15.47 15.45
N SER A 93 9.49 15.01 16.52
CA SER A 93 10.59 15.77 17.11
C SER A 93 11.69 16.01 16.09
N ASP A 94 12.28 17.18 16.09
CA ASP A 94 13.49 17.48 15.30
C ASP A 94 14.55 16.39 15.49
N GLN A 95 14.52 15.72 16.66
CA GLN A 95 15.40 14.62 16.98
C GLN A 95 15.14 13.40 16.08
N PHE A 96 13.89 12.99 15.85
CA PHE A 96 13.56 11.89 14.94
C PHE A 96 14.08 12.16 13.52
N TRP A 97 13.86 13.38 12.99
CA TRP A 97 14.36 13.74 11.67
C TRP A 97 15.89 13.82 11.59
N LYS A 98 16.58 14.22 12.68
CA LYS A 98 18.04 14.16 12.74
C LYS A 98 18.54 12.72 12.68
N GLU A 99 17.84 11.79 13.33
CA GLU A 99 18.17 10.37 13.31
C GLU A 99 17.94 9.75 11.92
N VAL A 100 16.80 10.05 11.29
CA VAL A 100 16.50 9.68 9.89
C VAL A 100 17.59 10.22 8.95
N ASP A 101 17.96 11.50 9.06
CA ASP A 101 19.01 12.13 8.25
C ASP A 101 20.36 11.43 8.44
N SER A 102 20.71 11.09 9.68
CA SER A 102 21.95 10.38 10.00
C SER A 102 21.99 9.01 9.31
N VAL A 103 20.90 8.26 9.37
CA VAL A 103 20.77 6.94 8.72
C VAL A 103 20.83 7.09 7.20
N CYS A 104 20.14 8.07 6.63
CA CYS A 104 20.17 8.31 5.18
C CYS A 104 21.57 8.67 4.68
N LYS A 105 22.29 9.53 5.41
CA LYS A 105 23.68 9.90 5.08
C LYS A 105 24.63 8.72 5.20
N LYS A 106 24.51 7.91 6.25
CA LYS A 106 25.29 6.68 6.45
C LYS A 106 25.09 5.68 5.32
N ASN A 107 23.90 5.64 4.71
CA ASN A 107 23.57 4.80 3.58
C ASN A 107 23.78 5.48 2.22
N HIS A 108 24.44 6.64 2.17
CA HIS A 108 24.73 7.42 0.94
C HIS A 108 23.50 7.75 0.12
N ALA A 109 22.38 8.05 0.78
CA ALA A 109 21.13 8.42 0.10
C ALA A 109 21.26 9.80 -0.56
N ILE A 110 20.89 9.89 -1.83
CA ILE A 110 20.80 11.17 -2.53
C ILE A 110 19.54 11.93 -2.15
N PHE A 111 18.48 11.21 -1.83
CA PHE A 111 17.24 11.71 -1.24
C PHE A 111 16.49 10.58 -0.53
N LEU A 112 15.53 10.96 0.31
CA LEU A 112 14.54 10.07 0.93
C LEU A 112 13.17 10.44 0.40
N LYS A 113 12.50 9.49 -0.26
CA LYS A 113 11.10 9.60 -0.63
C LYS A 113 10.23 9.12 0.52
N ILE A 114 9.21 9.90 0.89
CA ILE A 114 8.29 9.63 1.99
C ILE A 114 6.87 9.62 1.43
N GLU A 115 6.15 8.54 1.63
CA GLU A 115 4.73 8.45 1.35
C GLU A 115 3.99 8.31 2.69
N PRO A 116 3.30 9.36 3.18
CA PRO A 116 2.59 9.33 4.45
C PRO A 116 1.43 8.33 4.47
N ASP A 117 1.12 7.76 5.63
CA ASP A 117 -0.11 6.97 5.84
C ASP A 117 -1.25 7.89 6.31
N VAL A 118 -1.58 8.86 5.49
CA VAL A 118 -2.59 9.89 5.76
C VAL A 118 -3.45 10.07 4.53
N TRP A 119 -4.76 10.18 4.72
CA TRP A 119 -5.71 10.49 3.66
C TRP A 119 -5.88 11.98 3.50
N GLU A 120 -6.00 12.45 2.27
CA GLU A 120 -6.44 13.82 1.99
C GLU A 120 -7.92 13.96 2.32
N ASP A 121 -8.26 14.86 3.23
CA ASP A 121 -9.64 15.30 3.48
C ASP A 121 -9.89 16.62 2.77
N SER A 122 -11.19 16.97 2.62
CA SER A 122 -11.61 18.23 2.03
C SER A 122 -11.06 19.48 2.75
N THR A 123 -10.74 19.35 4.04
CA THR A 123 -10.08 20.40 4.84
C THR A 123 -8.58 20.48 4.60
N THR A 124 -7.92 19.34 4.32
CA THR A 124 -6.48 19.25 4.05
C THR A 124 -6.15 19.77 2.65
N GLN A 125 -7.08 19.73 1.68
CA GLN A 125 -6.88 20.35 0.36
C GLN A 125 -6.65 21.87 0.44
N HIS A 126 -7.24 22.55 1.42
CA HIS A 126 -6.95 23.96 1.69
C HIS A 126 -5.65 24.15 2.47
N ALA A 127 -5.31 23.25 3.39
CA ALA A 127 -4.05 23.29 4.14
C ALA A 127 -2.86 22.98 3.25
N THR A 128 -2.92 21.96 2.38
CA THR A 128 -1.82 21.61 1.44
C THR A 128 -1.60 22.70 0.37
N ARG A 129 -2.63 23.47 0.00
CA ARG A 129 -2.47 24.66 -0.85
C ARG A 129 -1.91 25.85 -0.08
N ASN A 130 -2.21 25.99 1.23
CA ASN A 130 -1.71 27.07 2.07
C ASN A 130 -0.44 26.70 2.85
N THR A 131 -0.22 25.41 3.13
CA THR A 131 1.09 24.91 3.49
C THR A 131 1.89 24.73 2.20
N GLN A 132 2.15 25.84 1.50
CA GLN A 132 3.45 25.98 0.92
C GLN A 132 4.38 25.73 2.11
N LEU A 133 4.86 24.49 2.27
CA LEU A 133 6.15 24.23 2.83
C LEU A 133 7.06 25.11 1.97
N HIS A 134 7.15 26.41 2.35
CA HIS A 134 8.05 27.32 1.69
C HIS A 134 9.38 26.60 1.80
N PRO A 135 9.98 26.16 0.70
CA PRO A 135 11.36 25.81 0.74
C PRO A 135 11.99 27.12 1.19
N GLU A 136 12.31 27.23 2.48
CA GLU A 136 13.21 28.27 2.93
C GLU A 136 14.43 28.05 2.08
N ARG A 137 14.56 28.86 1.03
CA ARG A 137 15.69 28.82 0.11
C ARG A 137 16.95 28.98 0.95
N GLY A 138 17.63 27.83 1.21
CA GLY A 138 18.86 27.81 1.98
C GLY A 138 18.94 26.80 3.12
N ARG A 139 17.84 26.19 3.62
CA ARG A 139 17.96 25.09 4.60
C ARG A 139 18.33 23.78 3.89
N ARG A 140 19.48 23.23 4.23
CA ARG A 140 19.85 21.86 3.88
C ARG A 140 18.80 20.92 4.48
N ASN A 141 18.30 19.94 3.69
CA ASN A 141 17.32 18.92 4.07
C ASN A 141 15.86 19.42 4.19
N ALA A 142 15.43 20.40 3.40
CA ALA A 142 14.01 20.76 3.28
C ALA A 142 13.21 19.63 2.64
N PHE A 143 11.94 19.50 3.04
CA PHE A 143 10.96 18.66 2.34
C PHE A 143 10.46 19.40 1.11
N ILE A 144 10.36 18.71 -0.01
CA ILE A 144 9.75 19.22 -1.23
C ILE A 144 8.68 18.23 -1.69
N LEU A 145 7.65 18.72 -2.38
CA LEU A 145 6.66 17.83 -2.98
C LEU A 145 7.34 16.93 -4.01
N SER A 146 7.12 15.64 -3.87
CA SER A 146 7.67 14.68 -4.81
C SER A 146 6.91 14.72 -6.14
N PRO A 147 7.59 14.72 -7.30
CA PRO A 147 6.91 14.67 -8.60
C PRO A 147 6.28 13.30 -8.89
N HIS A 148 6.62 12.25 -8.13
CA HIS A 148 6.17 10.88 -8.38
C HIS A 148 5.86 10.15 -7.08
N ASN A 149 4.74 9.41 -7.05
CA ASN A 149 4.46 8.40 -6.04
C ASN A 149 5.01 7.04 -6.49
N ILE A 150 5.38 6.19 -5.54
CA ILE A 150 5.73 4.78 -5.79
C ILE A 150 4.46 3.92 -5.68
N GLN A 151 3.63 4.19 -4.66
CA GLN A 151 2.35 3.52 -4.52
C GLN A 151 1.23 4.29 -5.24
N PRO A 152 0.20 3.60 -5.72
CA PRO A 152 -0.99 4.27 -6.25
C PRO A 152 -1.54 5.24 -5.19
N PRO A 153 -1.73 6.53 -5.52
CA PRO A 153 -2.15 7.51 -4.54
C PRO A 153 -3.63 7.39 -4.16
N ARG A 154 -4.43 6.72 -4.97
CA ARG A 154 -5.87 6.59 -4.77
C ARG A 154 -6.32 5.14 -4.68
N THR A 155 -7.23 4.88 -3.76
CA THR A 155 -7.82 3.55 -3.53
C THR A 155 -9.29 3.65 -3.14
N ILE A 156 -9.94 2.48 -3.03
CA ILE A 156 -11.26 2.32 -2.43
C ILE A 156 -11.11 1.50 -1.15
N VAL A 157 -11.54 2.06 -0.01
CA VAL A 157 -11.52 1.40 1.30
C VAL A 157 -12.95 1.04 1.71
N ILE A 158 -13.18 -0.23 1.99
CA ILE A 158 -14.46 -0.77 2.45
C ILE A 158 -14.42 -0.87 3.98
N ASP A 159 -15.39 -0.27 4.66
CA ASP A 159 -15.64 -0.53 6.08
C ASP A 159 -16.30 -1.92 6.23
N ILE A 160 -15.61 -2.83 6.93
CA ILE A 160 -16.05 -4.21 7.12
C ILE A 160 -16.40 -4.54 8.58
N LYS A 161 -16.58 -3.52 9.44
CA LYS A 161 -16.94 -3.70 10.87
C LYS A 161 -18.32 -4.30 11.06
N ASP A 162 -19.26 -3.90 10.22
CA ASP A 162 -20.66 -4.27 10.34
C ASP A 162 -20.93 -5.75 9.99
N LYS A 163 -22.17 -6.18 10.20
CA LYS A 163 -22.65 -7.48 9.75
C LYS A 163 -22.63 -7.58 8.23
N GLU A 164 -22.52 -8.78 7.72
CA GLU A 164 -22.39 -9.08 6.29
C GLU A 164 -23.51 -8.48 5.45
N GLU A 165 -24.76 -8.54 5.96
CA GLU A 165 -25.92 -7.99 5.25
C GLU A 165 -25.79 -6.48 5.05
N ILE A 166 -25.19 -5.77 6.02
CA ILE A 166 -24.95 -4.33 5.93
C ILE A 166 -23.83 -4.05 4.94
N ILE A 167 -22.73 -4.81 4.99
CA ILE A 167 -21.62 -4.68 4.02
C ILE A 167 -22.14 -4.92 2.60
N LEU A 168 -22.89 -6.00 2.39
CA LEU A 168 -23.53 -6.30 1.09
C LEU A 168 -24.48 -5.18 0.65
N SER A 169 -25.26 -4.59 1.57
CA SER A 169 -26.21 -3.53 1.22
C SER A 169 -25.54 -2.28 0.62
N ARG A 170 -24.29 -2.00 1.02
CA ARG A 170 -23.48 -0.88 0.50
C ARG A 170 -22.88 -1.16 -0.89
N MET A 171 -22.82 -2.43 -1.31
CA MET A 171 -22.34 -2.79 -2.65
C MET A 171 -23.35 -2.39 -3.73
N LYS A 172 -22.88 -2.11 -4.94
CA LYS A 172 -23.77 -1.83 -6.08
C LYS A 172 -24.62 -3.08 -6.40
N PRO A 173 -25.86 -2.92 -6.86
CA PRO A 173 -26.76 -4.06 -7.13
C PRO A 173 -26.15 -5.14 -8.05
N LYS A 174 -25.43 -4.73 -9.08
CA LYS A 174 -24.74 -5.65 -10.00
C LYS A 174 -23.64 -6.47 -9.31
N CYS A 175 -22.94 -5.90 -8.35
CA CYS A 175 -21.91 -6.62 -7.59
C CYS A 175 -22.55 -7.73 -6.73
N ARG A 176 -23.58 -7.42 -5.95
CA ARG A 176 -24.33 -8.40 -5.17
C ARG A 176 -24.92 -9.51 -6.04
N TYR A 177 -25.46 -9.13 -7.19
CA TYR A 177 -25.98 -10.09 -8.17
C TYR A 177 -24.87 -11.03 -8.65
N ASN A 178 -23.68 -10.50 -8.99
CA ASN A 178 -22.57 -11.30 -9.50
C ASN A 178 -21.98 -12.25 -8.45
N ILE A 179 -21.92 -11.86 -7.17
CA ILE A 179 -21.52 -12.74 -6.07
C ILE A 179 -22.47 -13.96 -6.02
N ARG A 180 -23.77 -13.71 -5.92
CA ARG A 180 -24.78 -14.79 -5.88
C ARG A 180 -24.82 -15.63 -7.16
N LEU A 181 -24.56 -15.01 -8.31
CA LEU A 181 -24.47 -15.70 -9.58
C LEU A 181 -23.30 -16.67 -9.62
N ALA A 182 -22.14 -16.29 -9.06
CA ALA A 182 -20.97 -17.15 -8.99
C ALA A 182 -21.29 -18.41 -8.14
N GLU A 183 -21.87 -18.23 -6.96
CA GLU A 183 -22.31 -19.33 -6.12
C GLU A 183 -23.31 -20.25 -6.84
N LYS A 184 -24.37 -19.66 -7.44
CA LYS A 184 -25.37 -20.40 -8.19
C LYS A 184 -24.79 -21.17 -9.38
N LYS A 185 -23.71 -20.67 -9.98
CA LYS A 185 -23.00 -21.33 -11.08
C LYS A 185 -21.92 -22.32 -10.61
N GLY A 186 -21.89 -22.65 -9.32
CA GLY A 186 -21.01 -23.67 -8.77
C GLY A 186 -19.55 -23.23 -8.59
N VAL A 187 -19.28 -21.94 -8.56
CA VAL A 187 -17.95 -21.45 -8.19
C VAL A 187 -17.77 -21.63 -6.67
N THR A 188 -16.64 -22.18 -6.27
CA THR A 188 -16.22 -22.31 -4.87
C THR A 188 -14.92 -21.55 -4.64
N VAL A 189 -14.70 -21.09 -3.41
CA VAL A 189 -13.46 -20.41 -3.01
C VAL A 189 -12.82 -21.17 -1.85
N ARG A 190 -11.51 -21.32 -1.90
CA ARG A 190 -10.73 -21.96 -0.83
C ARG A 190 -9.35 -21.33 -0.69
N SER A 191 -8.68 -21.61 0.43
CA SER A 191 -7.26 -21.38 0.57
C SER A 191 -6.47 -22.21 -0.44
N TRP A 192 -5.38 -21.64 -0.93
CA TRP A 192 -4.51 -22.22 -1.94
C TRP A 192 -3.04 -22.03 -1.57
N ASP A 193 -2.19 -22.94 -1.99
CA ASP A 193 -0.75 -22.92 -1.74
C ASP A 193 0.08 -23.01 -3.03
N ASP A 194 -0.59 -23.15 -4.20
CA ASP A 194 0.07 -23.23 -5.50
C ASP A 194 0.44 -21.82 -6.02
N VAL A 195 1.47 -21.22 -5.40
CA VAL A 195 2.01 -19.93 -5.83
C VAL A 195 2.53 -19.94 -7.27
N PRO A 196 3.17 -21.02 -7.77
CA PRO A 196 3.50 -21.15 -9.20
C PRO A 196 2.31 -20.96 -10.12
N ALA A 197 1.20 -21.67 -9.91
CA ALA A 197 -0.01 -21.52 -10.73
C ALA A 197 -0.65 -20.10 -10.57
N PHE A 198 -0.60 -19.52 -9.38
CA PHE A 198 -0.99 -18.11 -9.18
C PHE A 198 -0.16 -17.16 -10.04
N HIS A 199 1.16 -17.33 -10.09
CA HIS A 199 2.04 -16.50 -10.91
C HIS A 199 1.76 -16.67 -12.42
N GLU A 200 1.48 -17.88 -12.89
CA GLU A 200 1.07 -18.10 -14.29
C GLU A 200 -0.21 -17.32 -14.62
N MET A 201 -1.21 -17.38 -13.73
CA MET A 201 -2.45 -16.61 -13.88
C MET A 201 -2.23 -15.10 -13.83
N LEU A 202 -1.31 -14.61 -12.97
CA LEU A 202 -0.89 -13.20 -12.93
C LEU A 202 -0.23 -12.79 -14.25
N THR A 203 0.59 -13.62 -14.84
CA THR A 203 1.27 -13.34 -16.11
C THR A 203 0.25 -13.17 -17.24
N VAL A 204 -0.76 -14.05 -17.31
CA VAL A 204 -1.87 -13.93 -18.28
C VAL A 204 -2.65 -12.62 -18.04
N THR A 205 -2.98 -12.33 -16.79
CA THR A 205 -3.71 -11.10 -16.42
C THR A 205 -2.90 -9.86 -16.74
N GLY A 206 -1.60 -9.83 -16.42
CA GLY A 206 -0.71 -8.70 -16.66
C GLY A 206 -0.52 -8.43 -18.15
N GLY A 207 -0.40 -9.48 -18.97
CA GLY A 207 -0.34 -9.35 -20.42
C GLY A 207 -1.62 -8.79 -21.04
N ARG A 208 -2.79 -9.23 -20.53
CA ARG A 208 -4.09 -8.73 -20.97
C ARG A 208 -4.36 -7.27 -20.57
N ASP A 209 -4.03 -6.93 -19.32
CA ASP A 209 -4.41 -5.65 -18.71
C ASP A 209 -3.24 -4.65 -18.67
N ASN A 210 -2.11 -5.02 -19.32
CA ASN A 210 -0.91 -4.18 -19.52
C ASN A 210 -0.30 -3.62 -18.22
N PHE A 211 -0.10 -4.49 -17.21
CA PHE A 211 0.63 -4.13 -16.00
C PHE A 211 1.83 -5.05 -15.73
N GLY A 212 2.81 -4.53 -14.99
CA GLY A 212 4.01 -5.28 -14.63
C GLY A 212 3.73 -6.35 -13.58
N VAL A 213 4.25 -7.57 -13.82
CA VAL A 213 4.18 -8.69 -12.88
C VAL A 213 5.57 -8.92 -12.29
N HIS A 214 5.65 -9.14 -10.96
CA HIS A 214 6.89 -9.54 -10.31
C HIS A 214 7.28 -10.97 -10.72
N SER A 215 8.51 -11.38 -10.41
CA SER A 215 8.93 -12.76 -10.66
C SER A 215 8.18 -13.75 -9.75
N LYS A 216 8.15 -15.02 -10.14
CA LYS A 216 7.53 -16.10 -9.35
C LYS A 216 8.14 -16.17 -7.94
N GLU A 217 9.45 -16.01 -7.84
CA GLU A 217 10.20 -16.04 -6.58
C GLU A 217 9.77 -14.92 -5.64
N TYR A 218 9.35 -13.77 -6.18
CA TYR A 218 8.84 -12.66 -5.38
C TYR A 218 7.53 -13.03 -4.66
N TYR A 219 6.57 -13.62 -5.38
CA TYR A 219 5.29 -14.05 -4.79
C TYR A 219 5.47 -15.23 -3.85
N GLN A 220 6.33 -16.18 -4.21
CA GLN A 220 6.68 -17.30 -3.35
C GLN A 220 7.25 -16.78 -2.02
N ARG A 221 8.19 -15.84 -2.10
CA ARG A 221 8.82 -15.27 -0.90
C ARG A 221 7.85 -14.44 -0.08
N ALA A 222 6.94 -13.70 -0.71
CA ALA A 222 5.87 -12.98 -0.01
C ALA A 222 4.98 -13.96 0.76
N TYR A 223 4.53 -15.04 0.13
CA TYR A 223 3.73 -16.06 0.78
C TYR A 223 4.46 -16.71 1.97
N GLU A 224 5.71 -17.13 1.79
CA GLU A 224 6.54 -17.73 2.85
C GLU A 224 6.76 -16.84 4.06
N LEU A 225 6.87 -15.53 3.87
CA LEU A 225 7.10 -14.58 4.97
C LEU A 225 5.83 -14.25 5.74
N PHE A 226 4.70 -14.09 5.06
CA PHE A 226 3.48 -13.57 5.66
C PHE A 226 2.49 -14.64 6.07
N HIS A 227 2.36 -15.73 5.28
CA HIS A 227 1.35 -16.76 5.51
C HIS A 227 1.51 -17.51 6.86
N PRO A 228 2.75 -17.89 7.29
CA PRO A 228 2.92 -18.61 8.56
C PRO A 228 2.45 -17.82 9.79
N ASN A 229 2.45 -16.49 9.70
CA ASN A 229 1.97 -15.60 10.77
C ASN A 229 0.46 -15.31 10.67
N GLY A 230 -0.24 -15.90 9.70
CA GLY A 230 -1.66 -15.65 9.46
C GLY A 230 -1.96 -14.25 8.89
N THR A 231 -0.93 -13.50 8.47
CA THR A 231 -1.05 -12.13 7.94
C THR A 231 -1.18 -12.07 6.42
N CYS A 232 -1.20 -13.23 5.75
CA CYS A 232 -1.46 -13.37 4.33
C CYS A 232 -2.25 -14.64 4.05
N GLU A 233 -3.10 -14.61 3.04
CA GLU A 233 -3.73 -15.78 2.47
C GLU A 233 -3.73 -15.70 0.94
N LEU A 234 -3.47 -16.82 0.30
CA LEU A 234 -3.70 -17.02 -1.12
C LEU A 234 -5.04 -17.75 -1.28
N LEU A 235 -6.01 -17.08 -1.89
CA LEU A 235 -7.33 -17.63 -2.17
C LEU A 235 -7.49 -17.95 -3.65
N VAL A 236 -8.17 -19.05 -3.96
CA VAL A 236 -8.54 -19.44 -5.32
C VAL A 236 -10.03 -19.64 -5.47
N ALA A 237 -10.61 -19.03 -6.50
CA ALA A 237 -11.96 -19.34 -6.97
C ALA A 237 -11.85 -20.37 -8.09
N GLU A 238 -12.58 -21.47 -7.96
CA GLU A 238 -12.54 -22.60 -8.89
C GLU A 238 -13.93 -23.09 -9.28
N TYR A 239 -13.98 -23.77 -10.42
CA TYR A 239 -15.16 -24.50 -10.87
C TYR A 239 -14.72 -25.89 -11.37
N GLU A 240 -15.34 -26.95 -10.85
CA GLU A 240 -14.98 -28.36 -11.14
C GLU A 240 -13.48 -28.62 -10.96
N GLY A 241 -12.88 -28.07 -9.88
CA GLY A 241 -11.48 -28.21 -9.55
C GLY A 241 -10.53 -27.41 -10.44
N LYS A 242 -11.02 -26.58 -11.36
CA LYS A 242 -10.20 -25.75 -12.26
C LYS A 242 -10.13 -24.32 -11.72
N PRO A 243 -8.95 -23.77 -11.45
CA PRO A 243 -8.77 -22.40 -11.03
C PRO A 243 -9.26 -21.40 -12.10
N LEU A 244 -10.08 -20.43 -11.68
CA LEU A 244 -10.62 -19.37 -12.55
C LEU A 244 -10.09 -17.99 -12.20
N ALA A 245 -9.91 -17.72 -10.90
CA ALA A 245 -9.35 -16.48 -10.39
C ALA A 245 -8.64 -16.76 -9.06
N SER A 246 -7.65 -15.97 -8.73
CA SER A 246 -6.94 -16.08 -7.47
C SER A 246 -6.49 -14.70 -6.99
N LEU A 247 -6.35 -14.53 -5.67
CA LEU A 247 -5.80 -13.31 -5.07
C LEU A 247 -4.97 -13.63 -3.84
N MET A 248 -4.00 -12.77 -3.58
CA MET A 248 -3.25 -12.76 -2.33
C MET A 248 -3.69 -11.55 -1.52
N VAL A 249 -4.32 -11.82 -0.37
CA VAL A 249 -4.81 -10.83 0.58
C VAL A 249 -3.86 -10.77 1.77
N PHE A 250 -3.63 -9.57 2.28
CA PHE A 250 -2.80 -9.32 3.46
C PHE A 250 -3.63 -8.67 4.55
N ALA A 251 -3.25 -8.90 5.80
CA ALA A 251 -3.89 -8.28 6.97
C ALA A 251 -2.85 -7.91 8.03
N ASN A 252 -3.11 -6.83 8.74
CA ASN A 252 -2.42 -6.45 9.96
C ASN A 252 -3.45 -5.84 10.91
N GLU A 253 -3.75 -6.56 12.00
CA GLU A 253 -4.69 -6.15 13.04
C GLU A 253 -6.03 -5.62 12.48
N LYS A 254 -6.14 -4.30 12.31
CA LYS A 254 -7.38 -3.61 11.91
C LYS A 254 -7.58 -3.43 10.41
N ARG A 255 -6.55 -3.70 9.61
CA ARG A 255 -6.55 -3.37 8.17
C ARG A 255 -6.20 -4.59 7.33
N ALA A 256 -6.91 -4.76 6.22
CA ALA A 256 -6.58 -5.75 5.21
C ALA A 256 -6.42 -5.09 3.84
N TRP A 257 -5.62 -5.72 2.95
CA TRP A 257 -5.27 -5.18 1.64
C TRP A 257 -5.36 -6.25 0.55
N TYR A 258 -6.04 -5.92 -0.54
CA TYR A 258 -6.02 -6.66 -1.80
C TYR A 258 -4.88 -6.15 -2.68
N VAL A 259 -3.70 -6.77 -2.58
CA VAL A 259 -2.49 -6.28 -3.26
C VAL A 259 -2.29 -6.96 -4.61
N TYR A 260 -2.49 -8.26 -4.69
CA TYR A 260 -2.26 -9.04 -5.91
C TYR A 260 -3.48 -9.88 -6.25
N GLY A 261 -3.88 -9.84 -7.51
CA GLY A 261 -4.99 -10.65 -7.99
C GLY A 261 -4.91 -10.93 -9.48
N ALA A 262 -5.42 -12.08 -9.85
CA ALA A 262 -5.38 -12.59 -11.20
C ALA A 262 -6.69 -13.28 -11.58
N SER A 263 -6.96 -13.37 -12.85
CA SER A 263 -8.04 -14.19 -13.42
C SER A 263 -7.64 -14.67 -14.81
N ASN A 264 -8.01 -15.89 -15.13
CA ASN A 264 -7.91 -16.37 -16.51
C ASN A 264 -9.10 -15.91 -17.34
N ASP A 265 -9.12 -16.28 -18.62
CA ASP A 265 -10.19 -15.91 -19.55
C ASP A 265 -11.28 -16.99 -19.67
N HIS A 266 -11.13 -18.12 -18.97
CA HIS A 266 -12.09 -19.21 -18.98
C HIS A 266 -13.24 -18.92 -18.03
N GLU A 267 -14.46 -19.34 -18.40
CA GLU A 267 -15.67 -19.29 -17.57
C GLU A 267 -15.94 -17.93 -16.88
N ARG A 268 -15.49 -16.81 -17.50
CA ARG A 268 -15.68 -15.44 -16.95
C ARG A 268 -17.14 -15.10 -16.68
N ASN A 269 -18.07 -15.71 -17.41
CA ASN A 269 -19.51 -15.58 -17.22
C ASN A 269 -20.00 -16.16 -15.89
N ARG A 270 -19.15 -16.92 -15.15
CA ARG A 270 -19.45 -17.40 -13.79
C ARG A 270 -19.11 -16.36 -12.71
N MET A 271 -18.51 -15.22 -13.08
CA MET A 271 -18.20 -14.13 -12.17
C MET A 271 -17.27 -14.52 -10.99
N PRO A 272 -16.23 -15.37 -11.16
CA PRO A 272 -15.44 -15.92 -10.07
C PRO A 272 -14.75 -14.86 -9.24
N THR A 273 -14.30 -13.75 -9.84
CA THR A 273 -13.61 -12.65 -9.17
C THR A 273 -14.49 -11.93 -8.14
N TYR A 274 -15.81 -11.90 -8.33
CA TYR A 274 -16.74 -11.26 -7.39
C TYR A 274 -16.90 -12.09 -6.11
N LEU A 275 -17.07 -13.40 -6.23
CA LEU A 275 -17.15 -14.30 -5.08
C LEU A 275 -15.79 -14.34 -4.35
N LEU A 276 -14.69 -14.40 -5.10
CA LEU A 276 -13.35 -14.39 -4.55
C LEU A 276 -13.07 -13.17 -3.66
N GLN A 277 -13.47 -11.96 -4.10
CA GLN A 277 -13.33 -10.75 -3.29
C GLN A 277 -14.24 -10.77 -2.06
N TRP A 278 -15.42 -11.34 -2.17
CA TRP A 278 -16.34 -11.48 -1.04
C TRP A 278 -15.74 -12.40 0.02
N GLU A 279 -15.18 -13.54 -0.37
CA GLU A 279 -14.49 -14.46 0.54
C GLU A 279 -13.21 -13.84 1.14
N ALA A 280 -12.49 -12.99 0.40
CA ALA A 280 -11.38 -12.24 0.97
C ALA A 280 -11.83 -11.23 2.04
N ILE A 281 -13.00 -10.61 1.89
CA ILE A 281 -13.61 -9.76 2.93
C ILE A 281 -13.97 -10.61 4.16
N HIS A 282 -14.55 -11.81 4.00
CA HIS A 282 -14.83 -12.74 5.09
C HIS A 282 -13.54 -13.14 5.83
N TRP A 283 -12.50 -13.49 5.08
CA TRP A 283 -11.20 -13.83 5.63
C TRP A 283 -10.61 -12.68 6.48
N ALA A 284 -10.67 -11.45 5.98
CA ALA A 284 -10.19 -10.27 6.69
C ALA A 284 -11.03 -10.01 7.96
N LYS A 285 -12.36 -10.09 7.84
CA LYS A 285 -13.29 -9.91 8.96
C LYS A 285 -13.11 -10.95 10.08
N ALA A 286 -12.88 -12.21 9.71
CA ALA A 286 -12.60 -13.29 10.67
C ALA A 286 -11.30 -13.05 11.48
N ARG A 287 -10.39 -12.20 10.98
CA ARG A 287 -9.15 -11.77 11.65
C ARG A 287 -9.29 -10.48 12.46
N GLY A 288 -10.49 -9.93 12.56
CA GLY A 288 -10.76 -8.70 13.32
C GLY A 288 -10.43 -7.42 12.55
N CYS A 289 -10.18 -7.50 11.25
CA CYS A 289 -10.00 -6.30 10.43
C CYS A 289 -11.29 -5.48 10.37
N GLU A 290 -11.14 -4.19 10.37
CA GLU A 290 -12.22 -3.21 10.31
C GLU A 290 -12.30 -2.53 8.93
N GLU A 291 -11.19 -2.54 8.19
CA GLU A 291 -11.07 -1.95 6.85
C GLU A 291 -10.49 -2.97 5.86
N TYR A 292 -11.01 -2.94 4.64
CA TYR A 292 -10.49 -3.70 3.51
C TYR A 292 -10.17 -2.76 2.35
N ASP A 293 -8.89 -2.56 2.09
CA ASP A 293 -8.35 -1.68 1.06
C ASP A 293 -8.21 -2.45 -0.27
N LEU A 294 -8.95 -2.03 -1.27
CA LEU A 294 -8.91 -2.65 -2.60
C LEU A 294 -7.66 -2.28 -3.41
N TRP A 295 -6.75 -1.45 -2.85
CA TRP A 295 -5.55 -0.96 -3.51
C TRP A 295 -5.83 -0.09 -4.74
N GLY A 296 -4.81 0.27 -5.51
CA GLY A 296 -4.82 1.27 -6.55
C GLY A 296 -6.02 1.34 -7.48
N VAL A 297 -6.48 2.57 -7.70
CA VAL A 297 -7.41 2.99 -8.75
C VAL A 297 -6.83 4.23 -9.44
N PRO A 298 -7.37 4.68 -10.61
CA PRO A 298 -6.86 5.89 -11.27
C PRO A 298 -6.90 7.11 -10.34
N ASP A 299 -5.89 7.98 -10.41
CA ASP A 299 -5.80 9.18 -9.57
C ASP A 299 -6.63 10.33 -10.17
N GLU A 300 -7.94 10.13 -10.21
CA GLU A 300 -8.93 11.09 -10.67
C GLU A 300 -9.99 11.32 -9.59
N ASN A 301 -10.69 12.45 -9.63
CA ASN A 301 -11.81 12.69 -8.71
C ASN A 301 -12.99 11.74 -9.04
N GLU A 302 -13.91 11.59 -8.08
CA GLU A 302 -15.02 10.65 -8.21
C GLU A 302 -15.92 10.95 -9.40
N GLU A 303 -16.19 12.23 -9.69
CA GLU A 303 -17.00 12.67 -10.83
C GLU A 303 -16.37 12.20 -12.15
N THR A 304 -15.08 12.42 -12.33
CA THR A 304 -14.32 11.98 -13.52
C THR A 304 -14.30 10.46 -13.63
N LEU A 305 -14.11 9.75 -12.50
CA LEU A 305 -14.10 8.29 -12.47
C LEU A 305 -15.47 7.72 -12.88
N GLU A 306 -16.56 8.24 -12.31
CA GLU A 306 -17.91 7.77 -12.61
C GLU A 306 -18.38 8.13 -14.04
N ALA A 307 -17.89 9.24 -14.60
CA ALA A 307 -18.20 9.62 -15.99
C ALA A 307 -17.49 8.75 -17.04
N ASN A 308 -16.32 8.18 -16.73
CA ASN A 308 -15.44 7.57 -17.73
C ASN A 308 -15.22 6.06 -17.56
N PHE A 309 -15.66 5.42 -16.47
CA PHE A 309 -15.35 4.00 -16.19
C PHE A 309 -15.92 3.01 -17.22
N GLU A 310 -16.92 3.40 -18.02
CA GLU A 310 -17.48 2.55 -19.08
C GLU A 310 -16.71 2.65 -20.38
N THR A 311 -16.09 3.79 -20.64
CA THR A 311 -15.44 4.13 -21.91
C THR A 311 -13.92 3.96 -21.86
N ARG A 312 -13.32 4.14 -20.69
CA ARG A 312 -11.87 3.98 -20.50
C ARG A 312 -11.52 2.59 -19.99
N HIS A 313 -10.47 2.00 -20.57
CA HIS A 313 -9.98 0.65 -20.25
C HIS A 313 -8.46 0.61 -20.05
N ASP A 314 -7.78 1.75 -20.21
CA ASP A 314 -6.34 1.91 -20.06
C ASP A 314 -5.91 1.89 -18.58
N GLY A 315 -4.72 1.38 -18.28
CA GLY A 315 -4.13 1.37 -16.94
C GLY A 315 -5.08 0.81 -15.87
N LEU A 316 -5.36 1.59 -14.83
CA LEU A 316 -6.21 1.18 -13.71
C LEU A 316 -7.73 1.36 -13.94
N TRP A 317 -8.18 1.84 -15.12
CA TRP A 317 -9.61 2.08 -15.35
C TRP A 317 -10.44 0.79 -15.39
N GLY A 318 -9.92 -0.28 -15.99
CA GLY A 318 -10.58 -1.59 -15.96
C GLY A 318 -10.73 -2.13 -14.53
N VAL A 319 -9.71 -1.91 -13.71
CA VAL A 319 -9.71 -2.30 -12.29
C VAL A 319 -10.68 -1.44 -11.48
N TYR A 320 -10.78 -0.13 -11.76
CA TYR A 320 -11.75 0.74 -11.10
C TYR A 320 -13.19 0.29 -11.37
N ARG A 321 -13.51 -0.03 -12.64
CA ARG A 321 -14.83 -0.55 -13.02
C ARG A 321 -15.26 -1.76 -12.17
N PHE A 322 -14.33 -2.62 -11.82
CA PHE A 322 -14.56 -3.78 -10.96
C PHE A 322 -14.68 -3.38 -9.49
N LYS A 323 -13.67 -2.67 -8.95
CA LYS A 323 -13.55 -2.32 -7.53
C LYS A 323 -14.69 -1.44 -7.02
N ARG A 324 -15.15 -0.48 -7.83
CA ARG A 324 -16.26 0.41 -7.48
C ARG A 324 -17.57 -0.32 -7.16
N GLY A 325 -17.70 -1.56 -7.62
CA GLY A 325 -18.87 -2.41 -7.38
C GLY A 325 -19.03 -2.83 -5.93
N PHE A 326 -17.94 -2.98 -5.19
CA PHE A 326 -17.93 -3.46 -3.82
C PHE A 326 -18.32 -2.41 -2.78
N GLY A 327 -18.62 -1.18 -3.20
CA GLY A 327 -18.88 -0.06 -2.29
C GLY A 327 -17.58 0.49 -1.72
N GLY A 328 -17.67 1.06 -0.52
CA GLY A 328 -16.51 1.69 0.11
C GLY A 328 -16.35 3.16 -0.25
N GLN A 329 -15.33 3.78 0.31
CA GLN A 329 -15.01 5.19 0.13
C GLN A 329 -13.79 5.33 -0.78
N LEU A 330 -13.88 6.20 -1.77
CA LEU A 330 -12.73 6.60 -2.56
C LEU A 330 -11.84 7.49 -1.68
N LYS A 331 -10.62 7.04 -1.43
CA LYS A 331 -9.64 7.77 -0.61
C LYS A 331 -8.40 8.10 -1.43
N ARG A 332 -7.83 9.27 -1.19
CA ARG A 332 -6.55 9.67 -1.78
C ARG A 332 -5.53 9.87 -0.66
N ALA A 333 -4.37 9.25 -0.80
CA ALA A 333 -3.26 9.45 0.11
C ALA A 333 -2.67 10.86 -0.06
N ALA A 334 -2.16 11.43 1.04
CA ALA A 334 -1.41 12.66 0.99
C ALA A 334 -0.23 12.54 0.03
N GLN A 335 0.11 13.65 -0.62
CA GLN A 335 1.17 13.69 -1.63
C GLN A 335 2.51 13.24 -1.05
N ALA A 336 3.26 12.48 -1.83
CA ALA A 336 4.61 12.09 -1.47
C ALA A 336 5.53 13.30 -1.31
N LEU A 337 6.49 13.19 -0.41
CA LEU A 337 7.50 14.20 -0.14
C LEU A 337 8.90 13.63 -0.42
N ASP A 338 9.79 14.45 -0.93
CA ASP A 338 11.20 14.11 -1.08
C ASP A 338 12.04 14.98 -0.14
N ARG A 339 12.91 14.34 0.66
CA ARG A 339 13.89 14.99 1.52
C ARG A 339 15.25 14.87 0.86
N VAL A 340 15.74 15.98 0.30
CA VAL A 340 16.89 15.98 -0.61
C VAL A 340 18.19 16.17 0.15
N TYR A 341 19.15 15.25 -0.02
CA TYR A 341 20.49 15.33 0.58
C TYR A 341 21.55 15.82 -0.41
N ASN A 342 21.36 15.54 -1.71
CA ASN A 342 22.25 16.02 -2.77
C ASN A 342 21.42 16.59 -3.94
N PRO A 343 21.26 17.93 -4.04
CA PRO A 343 20.41 18.54 -5.06
C PRO A 343 20.82 18.25 -6.50
N LEU A 344 22.13 18.18 -6.78
CA LEU A 344 22.64 17.93 -8.14
C LEU A 344 22.31 16.50 -8.60
N LEU A 345 22.58 15.52 -7.74
CA LEU A 345 22.29 14.12 -8.03
C LEU A 345 20.78 13.86 -8.07
N TYR A 346 20.00 14.55 -7.23
CA TYR A 346 18.55 14.46 -7.26
C TYR A 346 17.98 14.99 -8.57
N TRP A 347 18.46 16.14 -9.05
CA TRP A 347 18.07 16.68 -10.34
C TRP A 347 18.43 15.73 -11.51
N ALA A 348 19.64 15.15 -11.49
CA ALA A 348 20.04 14.16 -12.48
C ALA A 348 19.16 12.91 -12.45
N TYR A 349 18.79 12.42 -11.26
CA TYR A 349 17.88 11.30 -11.05
C TYR A 349 16.49 11.59 -11.64
N LEU A 350 15.91 12.76 -11.39
CA LEU A 350 14.61 13.15 -11.94
C LEU A 350 14.63 13.21 -13.47
N LYS A 351 15.68 13.73 -14.08
CA LYS A 351 15.82 13.70 -15.54
C LYS A 351 15.92 12.29 -16.10
N PHE A 352 16.61 11.38 -15.42
CA PHE A 352 16.75 10.00 -15.83
C PHE A 352 15.41 9.23 -15.74
N ILE A 353 14.58 9.48 -14.71
CA ILE A 353 13.25 8.89 -14.59
C ILE A 353 12.30 9.50 -15.61
N GLY A 354 12.29 10.82 -15.76
CA GLY A 354 11.43 11.51 -16.74
C GLY A 354 11.62 10.99 -18.17
N ASN A 355 12.85 10.62 -18.54
CA ASN A 355 13.16 10.03 -19.84
C ASN A 355 12.75 8.56 -19.98
N ARG A 356 12.31 7.88 -18.91
CA ARG A 356 11.80 6.49 -18.95
C ARG A 356 10.27 6.42 -18.89
N ALA A 357 9.60 7.50 -18.53
CA ALA A 357 8.15 7.60 -18.46
C ALA A 357 7.52 8.22 -19.72
N SER A 358 8.33 8.68 -20.65
CA SER A 358 7.98 9.06 -22.03
C SER A 358 8.27 7.92 -23.00
#